data_f55d7f7992f2773ae3ecb317cb73f6af
#
_entry.id   f55d7f7992f2773ae3ecb317cb73f6af
#
_cell.length_a   1.000
_cell.length_b   1.000
_cell.length_c   1.000
_cell.angle_alpha   90.00
_cell.angle_beta   90.00
_cell.angle_gamma   90.00
#
_symmetry.space_group_name_H-M   'P 1'
#
loop_
_entity.id
_entity.type
_entity.pdbx_description
1 polymer ?
#
loop_
_entity_poly.entity_id
_entity_poly.type
_entity_poly.pdbx_seq_one_letter_code
_entity_poly.pdbx_strand_id
1 'polypeptide(L)' 'MGEEIHYKGWRIDVMHCGDGWEALLYRPSSPLHEVTVPKGPDRSTVIEDAKTLIDRLFTT' A
#
# COMPACT_ATOMS: atom_id res chain seq x y z
N MET A 1 -12.50 6.36 5.75
CA MET A 1 -12.76 5.01 5.27
C MET A 1 -11.61 4.53 4.42
N GLY A 2 -11.23 3.27 4.58
CA GLY A 2 -10.15 2.68 3.83
C GLY A 2 -10.63 2.02 2.56
N GLU A 3 -9.70 1.73 1.69
CA GLU A 3 -9.96 1.00 0.46
C GLU A 3 -8.97 -0.12 0.34
N GLU A 4 -9.44 -1.29 -0.09
CA GLU A 4 -8.57 -2.46 -0.23
C GLU A 4 -8.33 -2.73 -1.69
N ILE A 5 -7.05 -2.84 -2.06
CA ILE A 5 -6.63 -3.11 -3.43
C ILE A 5 -5.73 -4.35 -3.40
N HIS A 6 -5.86 -5.21 -4.40
CA HIS A 6 -5.03 -6.41 -4.52
C HIS A 6 -4.08 -6.26 -5.69
N TYR A 7 -2.80 -6.54 -5.46
CA TYR A 7 -1.77 -6.40 -6.48
C TYR A 7 -0.73 -7.49 -6.28
N LYS A 8 -0.59 -8.36 -7.26
CA LYS A 8 0.37 -9.48 -7.24
C LYS A 8 0.26 -10.32 -5.96
N GLY A 9 -0.95 -10.51 -5.49
CA GLY A 9 -1.19 -11.30 -4.29
C GLY A 9 -1.08 -10.52 -2.99
N TRP A 10 -0.54 -9.31 -3.04
CA TRP A 10 -0.46 -8.44 -1.87
C TRP A 10 -1.76 -7.67 -1.70
N ARG A 11 -2.05 -7.32 -0.44
CA ARG A 11 -3.19 -6.47 -0.13
C ARG A 11 -2.67 -5.08 0.21
N ILE A 12 -3.23 -4.07 -0.42
CA ILE A 12 -2.89 -2.68 -0.16
C ILE A 12 -4.09 -2.02 0.48
N ASP A 13 -3.96 -1.63 1.75
CA ASP A 13 -5.01 -0.90 2.44
C ASP A 13 -4.69 0.59 2.34
N VAL A 14 -5.51 1.32 1.60
CA VAL A 14 -5.31 2.74 1.36
C VAL A 14 -6.24 3.53 2.27
N MET A 15 -5.69 4.50 2.98
CA MET A 15 -6.45 5.28 3.95
C MET A 15 -6.24 6.77 3.77
N HIS A 16 -7.31 7.52 3.93
CA HIS A 16 -7.22 8.96 3.99
C HIS A 16 -6.84 9.36 5.41
N CYS A 17 -5.80 10.16 5.53
CA CYS A 17 -5.21 10.46 6.83
C CYS A 17 -4.92 11.95 6.92
N GLY A 18 -5.77 12.69 7.64
CA GLY A 18 -5.62 14.12 7.72
C GLY A 18 -5.77 14.79 6.36
N ASP A 19 -4.72 15.43 5.89
CA ASP A 19 -4.71 16.10 4.61
C ASP A 19 -3.95 15.31 3.54
N GLY A 20 -3.74 14.03 3.77
CA GLY A 20 -3.02 13.19 2.82
C GLY A 20 -3.56 11.78 2.83
N TRP A 21 -2.82 10.90 2.17
CA TRP A 21 -3.17 9.49 2.05
C TRP A 21 -1.98 8.63 2.44
N GLU A 22 -2.26 7.44 2.96
CA GLU A 22 -1.21 6.48 3.24
C GLU A 22 -1.72 5.08 2.93
N ALA A 23 -0.80 4.13 2.86
CA ALA A 23 -1.16 2.75 2.56
C ALA A 23 -0.36 1.79 3.43
N LEU A 24 -1.00 0.67 3.75
CA LEU A 24 -0.36 -0.44 4.45
C LEU A 24 -0.30 -1.61 3.49
N LEU A 25 0.86 -2.23 3.39
CA LEU A 25 1.06 -3.37 2.50
C LEU A 25 1.08 -4.65 3.31
N TYR A 26 0.23 -5.59 2.92
CA TYR A 26 0.15 -6.89 3.56
C TYR A 26 0.65 -7.95 2.61
N ARG A 27 1.62 -8.73 3.07
CA ARG A 27 2.16 -9.86 2.30
C ARG A 27 1.07 -10.91 2.10
N PRO A 28 1.11 -11.64 0.99
CA PRO A 28 0.16 -12.74 0.79
C PRO A 28 0.18 -13.70 1.98
N SER A 29 -0.99 -14.07 2.45
CA SER A 29 -1.16 -15.03 3.55
C SER A 29 -0.62 -14.57 4.90
N SER A 30 -0.40 -13.27 5.08
CA SER A 30 0.07 -12.73 6.36
C SER A 30 -0.96 -11.75 6.93
N PRO A 31 -1.27 -11.86 8.23
CA PRO A 31 -2.20 -10.91 8.85
C PRO A 31 -1.52 -9.60 9.27
N LEU A 32 -0.20 -9.55 9.24
CA LEU A 32 0.53 -8.36 9.67
C LEU A 32 1.04 -7.59 8.45
N HIS A 33 0.93 -6.25 8.50
CA HIS A 33 1.44 -5.46 7.41
C HIS A 33 2.98 -5.49 7.42
N GLU A 34 3.56 -5.48 6.22
CA GLU A 34 5.00 -5.54 6.06
C GLU A 34 5.62 -4.16 5.96
N VAL A 35 4.95 -3.27 5.23
CA VAL A 35 5.50 -1.96 4.92
C VAL A 35 4.39 -0.92 4.99
N THR A 36 4.73 0.26 5.50
CA THR A 36 3.84 1.40 5.46
C THR A 36 4.36 2.38 4.41
N VAL A 37 3.50 2.72 3.47
CA VAL A 37 3.85 3.72 2.45
C VAL A 37 3.71 5.10 3.08
N PRO A 38 4.73 5.95 2.96
CA PRO A 38 4.65 7.30 3.52
C PRO A 38 3.48 8.09 2.94
N LYS A 39 3.02 9.05 3.70
CA LYS A 39 1.94 9.93 3.29
C LYS A 39 2.22 10.56 1.95
N GLY A 40 1.22 10.54 1.08
CA GLY A 40 1.28 11.19 -0.22
C GLY A 40 0.18 12.22 -0.37
N PRO A 41 0.28 13.09 -1.39
CA PRO A 41 -0.70 14.17 -1.58
C PRO A 41 -2.05 13.68 -2.07
N ASP A 42 -2.09 12.54 -2.73
CA ASP A 42 -3.36 12.01 -3.23
C ASP A 42 -3.34 10.49 -3.26
N ARG A 43 -4.53 9.93 -3.46
CA ARG A 43 -4.72 8.50 -3.47
C ARG A 43 -3.91 7.79 -4.56
N SER A 44 -3.89 8.36 -5.76
CA SER A 44 -3.19 7.74 -6.89
C SER A 44 -1.70 7.63 -6.63
N THR A 45 -1.09 8.67 -6.09
CA THR A 45 0.34 8.67 -5.80
C THR A 45 0.69 7.58 -4.81
N VAL A 46 -0.09 7.44 -3.75
CA VAL A 46 0.17 6.46 -2.72
C VAL A 46 0.01 5.04 -3.27
N ILE A 47 -0.99 4.82 -4.11
CA ILE A 47 -1.20 3.51 -4.72
C ILE A 47 -0.05 3.16 -5.65
N GLU A 48 0.42 4.11 -6.44
CA GLU A 48 1.56 3.87 -7.33
C GLU A 48 2.83 3.57 -6.54
N ASP A 49 3.04 4.30 -5.46
CA ASP A 49 4.19 4.04 -4.59
C ASP A 49 4.11 2.65 -3.96
N ALA A 50 2.92 2.24 -3.55
CA ALA A 50 2.71 0.91 -2.99
C ALA A 50 3.05 -0.17 -3.99
N LYS A 51 2.59 -0.02 -5.22
CA LYS A 51 2.86 -1.00 -6.27
C LYS A 51 4.36 -1.07 -6.59
N THR A 52 5.02 0.07 -6.61
CA THR A 52 6.46 0.12 -6.85
C THR A 52 7.22 -0.62 -5.77
N LEU A 53 6.82 -0.44 -4.51
CA LEU A 53 7.47 -1.14 -3.41
C LEU A 53 7.24 -2.66 -3.51
N ILE A 54 6.03 -3.07 -3.85
CA ILE A 54 5.73 -4.49 -4.01
C ILE A 54 6.60 -5.09 -5.11
N ASP A 55 6.74 -4.38 -6.22
CA ASP A 55 7.57 -4.85 -7.32
C ASP A 55 9.02 -5.04 -6.88
N ARG A 56 9.54 -4.13 -6.09
CA ARG A 56 10.90 -4.24 -5.58
C ARG A 56 11.06 -5.43 -4.65
N LEU A 57 10.12 -5.61 -3.72
CA LEU A 57 10.19 -6.69 -2.75
C LEU A 57 10.02 -8.04 -3.41
N PHE A 58 9.26 -8.10 -4.48
CA PHE A 58 8.95 -9.34 -5.16
C PHE A 58 10.01 -9.78 -6.14
N THR A 59 10.83 -8.85 -6.62
CA THR A 59 11.80 -9.11 -7.68
C THR A 59 13.18 -9.53 -7.18
N THR A 60 13.38 -9.64 -5.92
CA THR A 60 14.69 -10.05 -5.37
C THR A 60 14.96 -11.55 -5.43
#